data_68c77c1335b0b5310862506bd4c502b5
#
_entry.id   68c77c1335b0b5310862506bd4c502b5
#
_cell.length_a   1.000
_cell.length_b   1.000
_cell.length_c   1.000
_cell.angle_alpha   90.00
_cell.angle_beta   90.00
_cell.angle_gamma   90.00
#
_symmetry.space_group_name_H-M   'P 1'
#
loop_
_entity.id
_entity.type
_entity.pdbx_description
1 polymer ?
#
loop_
_entity_poly.entity_id
_entity_poly.type
_entity_poly.pdbx_seq_one_letter_code
_entity_poly.pdbx_strand_id
1 'polypeptide(L)'
;MLDNGLEVFVVENHVVPLARIQITFRCGAIAQTPETAGVFHLYEHMLFKGNKAYRTQSDFQAAMKELGVSTWNGGTSTEYVTYYFTVPSDQLEKGIAFWANAVRDPLLDAGELETEKDVVANELGGVFGQPDDVYQSGVDRALY
;
A
#
# COMPACT_ATOMS: atom_id res chain seq x y z
N MET A 1 -14.28 -16.83 -3.17
CA MET A 1 -13.27 -16.73 -4.24
C MET A 1 -13.99 -16.49 -5.55
N LEU A 2 -13.55 -15.51 -6.33
CA LEU A 2 -14.10 -15.22 -7.64
C LEU A 2 -13.45 -16.11 -8.72
N ASP A 3 -14.04 -16.14 -9.92
CA ASP A 3 -13.57 -16.99 -11.03
C ASP A 3 -12.13 -16.69 -11.47
N ASN A 4 -11.65 -15.45 -11.24
CA ASN A 4 -10.28 -15.02 -11.52
C ASN A 4 -9.27 -15.35 -10.40
N GLY A 5 -9.70 -16.08 -9.36
CA GLY A 5 -8.87 -16.45 -8.22
C GLY A 5 -8.79 -15.41 -7.09
N LEU A 6 -9.42 -14.24 -7.23
CA LEU A 6 -9.45 -13.24 -6.17
C LEU A 6 -10.25 -13.75 -4.97
N GLU A 7 -9.63 -13.78 -3.81
CA GLU A 7 -10.32 -14.05 -2.55
C GLU A 7 -10.97 -12.76 -2.02
N VAL A 8 -12.25 -12.81 -1.73
CA VAL A 8 -13.00 -11.69 -1.17
C VAL A 8 -13.56 -12.10 0.19
N PHE A 9 -13.25 -11.28 1.19
CA PHE A 9 -13.78 -11.41 2.55
C PHE A 9 -14.71 -10.24 2.81
N VAL A 10 -15.93 -10.54 3.25
CA VAL A 10 -16.91 -9.53 3.64
C VAL A 10 -17.26 -9.74 5.10
N VAL A 11 -17.09 -8.68 5.89
CA VAL A 11 -17.48 -8.64 7.29
C VAL A 11 -18.53 -7.55 7.44
N GLU A 12 -19.77 -7.96 7.66
CA GLU A 12 -20.90 -7.04 7.84
C GLU A 12 -20.92 -6.48 9.25
N ASN A 13 -20.92 -5.13 9.35
CA ASN A 13 -21.10 -4.42 10.61
C ASN A 13 -21.85 -3.11 10.32
N HIS A 14 -23.07 -3.00 10.84
CA HIS A 14 -23.98 -1.89 10.58
C HIS A 14 -24.07 -0.88 11.74
N VAL A 15 -23.13 -0.90 12.68
CA VAL A 15 -23.11 0.03 13.83
C VAL A 15 -22.88 1.48 13.39
N VAL A 16 -22.05 1.68 12.35
CA VAL A 16 -21.78 2.98 11.76
C VAL A 16 -21.87 2.90 10.22
N PRO A 17 -22.28 3.99 9.54
CA PRO A 17 -22.43 3.99 8.07
C PRO A 17 -21.07 4.17 7.37
N LEU A 18 -20.10 3.32 7.68
CA LEU A 18 -18.76 3.33 7.12
C LEU A 18 -18.41 1.97 6.50
N ALA A 19 -17.61 2.00 5.46
CA ALA A 19 -17.04 0.82 4.84
C ALA A 19 -15.51 0.96 4.77
N ARG A 20 -14.79 -0.03 5.29
CA ARG A 20 -13.36 -0.18 5.07
C ARG A 20 -13.13 -1.10 3.89
N ILE A 21 -12.38 -0.61 2.91
CA ILE A 21 -11.93 -1.38 1.76
C ILE A 21 -10.44 -1.61 1.95
N GLN A 22 -10.03 -2.88 1.91
CA GLN A 22 -8.64 -3.28 2.06
C GLN A 22 -8.28 -4.26 0.95
N ILE A 23 -7.15 -4.02 0.29
CA ILE A 23 -6.54 -4.92 -0.68
C ILE A 23 -5.24 -5.42 -0.07
N THR A 24 -5.04 -6.74 -0.10
CA THR A 24 -3.83 -7.36 0.43
C THR A 24 -3.25 -8.30 -0.63
N PHE A 25 -1.97 -8.14 -0.91
CA PHE A 25 -1.20 -9.02 -1.77
C PHE A 25 -0.34 -9.94 -0.92
N ARG A 26 -0.36 -11.23 -1.21
CA ARG A 26 0.52 -12.23 -0.58
C ARG A 26 1.92 -12.15 -1.19
N CYS A 27 2.57 -11.02 -0.97
CA CYS A 27 3.96 -10.75 -1.35
C CYS A 27 4.53 -9.76 -0.34
N GLY A 28 5.83 -9.77 -0.14
CA GLY A 28 6.47 -8.89 0.82
C GLY A 28 7.97 -9.13 0.80
N ALA A 29 8.67 -8.73 1.86
CA ALA A 29 10.12 -8.82 1.91
C ALA A 29 10.66 -10.25 1.65
N ILE A 30 9.92 -11.28 2.07
CA ILE A 30 10.29 -12.70 1.86
C ILE A 30 10.34 -13.11 0.39
N ALA A 31 9.61 -12.42 -0.49
CA ALA A 31 9.61 -12.70 -1.94
C ALA A 31 10.70 -11.93 -2.70
N GLN A 32 11.54 -11.16 -2.01
CA GLN A 32 12.63 -10.38 -2.60
C GLN A 32 13.96 -11.13 -2.49
N THR A 33 14.86 -10.80 -3.42
CA THR A 33 16.27 -11.17 -3.34
C THR A 33 17.09 -9.97 -2.82
N PRO A 34 18.37 -10.13 -2.47
CA PRO A 34 19.21 -8.99 -2.11
C PRO A 34 19.24 -7.88 -3.18
N GLU A 35 19.14 -8.25 -4.48
CA GLU A 35 19.15 -7.31 -5.60
C GLU A 35 17.82 -6.56 -5.76
N THR A 36 16.72 -7.11 -5.25
CA THR A 36 15.37 -6.54 -5.32
C THR A 36 14.87 -6.06 -3.96
N ALA A 37 15.74 -6.03 -2.95
CA ALA A 37 15.37 -5.58 -1.62
C ALA A 37 14.80 -4.15 -1.63
N GLY A 38 13.64 -3.96 -0.98
CA GLY A 38 12.94 -2.68 -0.93
C GLY A 38 11.97 -2.41 -2.08
N VAL A 39 11.92 -3.24 -3.13
CA VAL A 39 11.07 -2.99 -4.30
C VAL A 39 9.59 -2.93 -3.96
N PHE A 40 9.10 -3.74 -3.03
CA PHE A 40 7.69 -3.69 -2.62
C PHE A 40 7.35 -2.45 -1.81
N HIS A 41 8.27 -1.98 -0.97
CA HIS A 41 8.12 -0.74 -0.24
C HIS A 41 8.13 0.47 -1.20
N LEU A 42 9.06 0.48 -2.14
CA LEU A 42 9.10 1.49 -3.20
C LEU A 42 7.80 1.49 -4.04
N TYR A 43 7.30 0.30 -4.41
CA TYR A 43 6.02 0.19 -5.12
C TYR A 43 4.85 0.72 -4.29
N GLU A 44 4.85 0.51 -2.98
CA GLU A 44 3.86 1.07 -2.07
C GLU A 44 3.82 2.61 -2.17
N HIS A 45 4.98 3.28 -2.11
CA HIS A 45 5.08 4.72 -2.30
C HIS A 45 4.56 5.15 -3.67
N MET A 46 5.00 4.47 -4.72
CA MET A 46 4.62 4.79 -6.09
C MET A 46 3.12 4.64 -6.39
N LEU A 47 2.43 3.74 -5.69
CA LEU A 47 0.98 3.55 -5.87
C LEU A 47 0.19 4.82 -5.55
N PHE A 48 0.66 5.60 -4.57
CA PHE A 48 0.01 6.84 -4.15
C PHE A 48 0.39 8.06 -5.00
N LYS A 49 1.34 7.93 -5.94
CA LYS A 49 1.78 9.03 -6.82
C LYS A 49 0.86 9.27 -8.01
N GLY A 50 -0.03 8.33 -8.29
CA GLY A 50 -1.04 8.44 -9.32
C GLY A 50 -1.21 7.17 -10.14
N ASN A 51 -2.24 7.19 -10.97
CA ASN A 51 -2.58 6.09 -11.86
C ASN A 51 -3.17 6.63 -13.17
N LYS A 52 -3.56 5.74 -14.06
CA LYS A 52 -4.12 6.14 -15.37
C LYS A 52 -5.37 7.00 -15.25
N ALA A 53 -6.19 6.82 -14.20
CA ALA A 53 -7.40 7.60 -13.96
C ALA A 53 -7.09 8.93 -13.25
N TYR A 54 -6.12 8.94 -12.34
CA TYR A 54 -5.69 10.09 -11.55
C TYR A 54 -4.18 10.28 -11.75
N ARG A 55 -3.82 11.21 -12.65
CA ARG A 55 -2.46 11.28 -13.20
C ARG A 55 -1.40 11.87 -12.29
N THR A 56 -1.80 12.52 -11.22
CA THR A 56 -0.88 13.10 -10.24
C THR A 56 -1.26 12.67 -8.84
N GLN A 57 -0.34 12.79 -7.90
CA GLN A 57 -0.61 12.59 -6.47
C GLN A 57 -1.73 13.52 -5.98
N SER A 58 -1.76 14.77 -6.48
CA SER A 58 -2.82 15.73 -6.15
C SER A 58 -4.19 15.27 -6.64
N ASP A 59 -4.29 14.77 -7.88
CA ASP A 59 -5.56 14.23 -8.42
C ASP A 59 -6.02 13.00 -7.65
N PHE A 60 -5.07 12.11 -7.30
CA PHE A 60 -5.34 10.92 -6.50
C PHE A 60 -5.90 11.29 -5.13
N GLN A 61 -5.27 12.24 -4.43
CA GLN A 61 -5.74 12.73 -3.14
C GLN A 61 -7.07 13.50 -3.23
N ALA A 62 -7.29 14.28 -4.28
CA ALA A 62 -8.55 14.96 -4.54
C ALA A 62 -9.70 13.96 -4.72
N ALA A 63 -9.48 12.88 -5.49
CA ALA A 63 -10.46 11.82 -5.68
C ALA A 63 -10.78 11.08 -4.37
N MET A 64 -9.79 10.81 -3.53
CA MET A 64 -10.05 10.25 -2.18
C MET A 64 -10.89 11.20 -1.33
N LYS A 65 -10.62 12.50 -1.38
CA LYS A 65 -11.40 13.51 -0.66
C LYS A 65 -12.85 13.57 -1.16
N GLU A 66 -13.07 13.48 -2.47
CA GLU A 66 -14.42 13.45 -3.07
C GLU A 66 -15.21 12.20 -2.65
N LEU A 67 -14.54 11.07 -2.46
CA LEU A 67 -15.12 9.85 -1.90
C LEU A 67 -15.42 9.95 -0.40
N GLY A 68 -15.01 11.01 0.28
CA GLY A 68 -15.16 11.17 1.72
C GLY A 68 -14.25 10.23 2.52
N VAL A 69 -13.07 9.89 1.98
CA VAL A 69 -12.09 9.06 2.68
C VAL A 69 -11.69 9.71 4.00
N SER A 70 -11.91 9.01 5.10
CA SER A 70 -11.60 9.49 6.46
C SER A 70 -10.23 9.03 6.94
N THR A 71 -9.84 7.82 6.57
CA THR A 71 -8.54 7.23 6.89
C THR A 71 -8.05 6.39 5.73
N TRP A 72 -6.76 6.45 5.46
CA TRP A 72 -6.11 5.62 4.45
C TRP A 72 -4.66 5.36 4.81
N ASN A 73 -4.12 4.24 4.37
CA ASN A 73 -2.69 3.93 4.46
C ASN A 73 -2.32 2.79 3.51
N GLY A 74 -1.03 2.59 3.34
CA GLY A 74 -0.40 1.40 2.81
C GLY A 74 0.54 0.79 3.85
N GLY A 75 1.03 -0.40 3.60
CA GLY A 75 2.05 -1.02 4.44
C GLY A 75 2.65 -2.25 3.77
N THR A 76 3.97 -2.33 3.84
CA THR A 76 4.76 -3.46 3.37
C THR A 76 5.32 -4.21 4.57
N SER A 77 5.02 -5.51 4.63
CA SER A 77 5.47 -6.42 5.67
C SER A 77 6.37 -7.50 5.07
N THR A 78 6.80 -8.45 5.91
CA THR A 78 7.58 -9.61 5.47
C THR A 78 6.81 -10.48 4.48
N GLU A 79 5.52 -10.74 4.70
CA GLU A 79 4.73 -11.71 3.94
C GLU A 79 3.64 -11.08 3.07
N TYR A 80 3.29 -9.80 3.28
CA TYR A 80 2.21 -9.13 2.55
C TYR A 80 2.46 -7.66 2.33
N VAL A 81 1.80 -7.13 1.31
CA VAL A 81 1.62 -5.69 1.09
C VAL A 81 0.13 -5.40 1.14
N THR A 82 -0.26 -4.36 1.86
CA THR A 82 -1.67 -3.99 2.03
C THR A 82 -1.90 -2.51 1.77
N TYR A 83 -3.09 -2.21 1.25
CA TYR A 83 -3.58 -0.84 1.05
C TYR A 83 -5.01 -0.78 1.52
N TYR A 84 -5.38 0.29 2.19
CA TYR A 84 -6.76 0.46 2.64
C TYR A 84 -7.18 1.91 2.76
N PHE A 85 -8.48 2.10 2.70
CA PHE A 85 -9.13 3.32 3.18
C PHE A 85 -10.52 3.04 3.75
N THR A 86 -11.05 4.03 4.45
CA THR A 86 -12.42 4.02 4.98
C THR A 86 -13.21 5.14 4.34
N VAL A 87 -14.39 4.80 3.83
CA VAL A 87 -15.34 5.70 3.16
C VAL A 87 -16.73 5.60 3.80
N PRO A 88 -17.64 6.56 3.57
CA PRO A 88 -19.06 6.36 3.83
C PRO A 88 -19.57 5.11 3.09
N SER A 89 -20.48 4.36 3.71
CA SER A 89 -20.94 3.08 3.15
C SER A 89 -21.67 3.21 1.80
N ASP A 90 -22.27 4.36 1.52
CA ASP A 90 -22.87 4.69 0.23
C ASP A 90 -21.86 4.93 -0.90
N GLN A 91 -20.57 5.09 -0.56
CA GLN A 91 -19.47 5.21 -1.52
C GLN A 91 -18.70 3.89 -1.73
N LEU A 92 -19.15 2.77 -1.15
CA LEU A 92 -18.46 1.48 -1.21
C LEU A 92 -18.10 1.06 -2.64
N GLU A 93 -19.06 1.11 -3.55
CA GLU A 93 -18.87 0.68 -4.96
C GLU A 93 -17.82 1.55 -5.66
N LYS A 94 -17.91 2.87 -5.49
CA LYS A 94 -16.92 3.81 -6.06
C LYS A 94 -15.54 3.62 -5.43
N GLY A 95 -15.49 3.33 -4.14
CA GLY A 95 -14.24 3.04 -3.45
C GLY A 95 -13.56 1.77 -3.95
N ILE A 96 -14.33 0.72 -4.25
CA ILE A 96 -13.80 -0.50 -4.88
C ILE A 96 -13.26 -0.18 -6.28
N ALA A 97 -14.00 0.58 -7.09
CA ALA A 97 -13.55 1.00 -8.42
C ALA A 97 -12.29 1.87 -8.37
N PHE A 98 -12.17 2.76 -7.38
CA PHE A 98 -10.97 3.56 -7.14
C PHE A 98 -9.74 2.67 -6.94
N TRP A 99 -9.80 1.72 -6.01
CA TRP A 99 -8.70 0.80 -5.76
C TRP A 99 -8.39 -0.10 -6.94
N ALA A 100 -9.41 -0.58 -7.66
CA ALA A 100 -9.22 -1.38 -8.87
C ALA A 100 -8.40 -0.62 -9.94
N ASN A 101 -8.64 0.68 -10.12
CA ASN A 101 -7.85 1.53 -11.01
C ASN A 101 -6.43 1.74 -10.48
N ALA A 102 -6.28 2.01 -9.18
CA ALA A 102 -4.98 2.26 -8.57
C ALA A 102 -4.03 1.06 -8.73
N VAL A 103 -4.49 -0.16 -8.42
CA VAL A 103 -3.64 -1.35 -8.43
C VAL A 103 -3.42 -1.93 -9.83
N ARG A 104 -4.34 -1.67 -10.79
CA ARG A 104 -4.22 -2.21 -12.15
C ARG A 104 -3.36 -1.36 -13.07
N ASP A 105 -3.44 -0.04 -12.93
CA ASP A 105 -2.84 0.90 -13.87
C ASP A 105 -2.02 2.01 -13.15
N PRO A 106 -1.07 1.68 -12.23
CA PRO A 106 -0.26 2.68 -11.57
C PRO A 106 0.61 3.43 -12.59
N LEU A 107 0.81 4.73 -12.36
CA LEU A 107 1.80 5.50 -13.11
C LEU A 107 3.14 5.35 -12.41
N LEU A 108 4.03 4.58 -12.99
CA LEU A 108 5.41 4.45 -12.52
C LEU A 108 6.26 5.51 -13.26
N ASP A 109 6.03 6.78 -12.94
CA ASP A 109 6.80 7.89 -13.53
C ASP A 109 8.27 7.79 -13.12
N ALA A 110 9.17 7.95 -14.08
CA ALA A 110 10.60 7.76 -13.85
C ALA A 110 11.20 8.85 -12.92
N GLY A 111 10.70 10.08 -12.98
CA GLY A 111 11.17 11.16 -12.13
C GLY A 111 10.71 10.99 -10.68
N GLU A 112 9.44 10.63 -10.48
CA GLU A 112 8.90 10.27 -9.15
C GLU A 112 9.62 9.06 -8.57
N LEU A 113 9.90 8.03 -9.39
CA LEU A 113 10.59 6.82 -8.97
C LEU A 113 11.99 7.13 -8.41
N GLU A 114 12.77 7.97 -9.08
CA GLU A 114 14.11 8.35 -8.59
C GLU A 114 14.01 9.13 -7.28
N THR A 115 13.01 10.00 -7.14
CA THR A 115 12.77 10.74 -5.89
C THR A 115 12.39 9.81 -4.74
N GLU A 116 11.47 8.86 -4.99
CA GLU A 116 11.00 7.94 -3.97
C GLU A 116 12.04 6.90 -3.56
N LYS A 117 12.96 6.54 -4.42
CA LYS A 117 14.12 5.71 -4.03
C LYS A 117 14.93 6.36 -2.90
N ASP A 118 15.19 7.65 -2.99
CA ASP A 118 15.91 8.37 -1.95
C ASP A 118 15.10 8.46 -0.65
N VAL A 119 13.79 8.64 -0.74
CA VAL A 119 12.88 8.65 0.43
C VAL A 119 12.92 7.30 1.13
N VAL A 120 12.67 6.21 0.41
CA VAL A 120 12.67 4.83 0.95
C VAL A 120 14.04 4.47 1.53
N ALA A 121 15.14 4.84 0.86
CA ALA A 121 16.48 4.60 1.37
C ALA A 121 16.74 5.34 2.69
N ASN A 122 16.26 6.58 2.83
CA ASN A 122 16.38 7.37 4.05
C ASN A 122 15.50 6.78 5.18
N GLU A 123 14.28 6.33 4.88
CA GLU A 123 13.40 5.69 5.86
C GLU A 123 14.03 4.39 6.39
N LEU A 124 14.53 3.53 5.50
CA LEU A 124 15.23 2.32 5.90
C LEU A 124 16.51 2.62 6.70
N GLY A 125 17.28 3.63 6.28
CA GLY A 125 18.46 4.07 7.03
C GLY A 125 18.11 4.59 8.42
N GLY A 126 16.97 5.29 8.58
CA GLY A 126 16.44 5.74 9.86
C GLY A 126 16.03 4.60 10.79
N VAL A 127 15.37 3.58 10.25
CA VAL A 127 14.99 2.35 10.98
C VAL A 127 16.24 1.64 11.49
N PHE A 128 17.22 1.37 10.64
CA PHE A 128 18.48 0.69 11.06
C PHE A 128 19.35 1.53 12.00
N GLY A 129 19.03 2.80 12.20
CA GLY A 129 19.72 3.70 13.13
C GLY A 129 19.24 3.60 14.58
N GLN A 130 18.08 2.96 14.84
CA GLN A 130 17.56 2.82 16.19
C GLN A 130 18.16 1.58 16.89
N PRO A 131 18.55 1.67 18.18
CA PRO A 131 19.15 0.55 18.92
C PRO A 131 18.25 -0.71 18.94
N ASP A 132 16.94 -0.55 19.08
CA ASP A 132 15.99 -1.66 19.14
C ASP A 132 15.88 -2.39 17.79
N ASP A 133 15.94 -1.67 16.68
CA ASP A 133 15.90 -2.26 15.34
C ASP A 133 17.18 -3.02 15.00
N VAL A 134 18.33 -2.48 15.44
CA VAL A 134 19.64 -3.18 15.34
C VAL A 134 19.63 -4.47 16.15
N TYR A 135 19.08 -4.41 17.39
CA TYR A 135 18.94 -5.58 18.24
C TYR A 135 18.02 -6.63 17.59
N GLN A 136 16.83 -6.21 17.14
CA GLN A 136 15.86 -7.11 16.51
C GLN A 136 16.43 -7.77 15.24
N SER A 137 17.09 -6.98 14.40
CA SER A 137 17.78 -7.50 13.20
C SER A 137 18.87 -8.53 13.55
N GLY A 138 19.57 -8.34 14.68
CA GLY A 138 20.54 -9.30 15.21
C GLY A 138 19.89 -10.62 15.67
N VAL A 139 18.74 -10.52 16.33
CA VAL A 139 17.94 -11.67 16.77
C VAL A 139 17.41 -12.42 15.56
N ASP A 140 16.84 -11.76 14.59
CA ASP A 140 16.27 -12.38 13.39
C ASP A 140 17.35 -13.15 12.60
N ARG A 141 18.54 -12.57 12.43
CA ARG A 141 19.68 -13.26 11.79
C ARG A 141 20.19 -14.47 12.56
N ALA A 142 19.98 -14.52 13.88
CA ALA A 142 20.43 -15.62 14.71
C ALA A 142 19.41 -16.78 14.73
N LEU A 143 18.13 -16.49 14.44
CA LEU A 143 17.04 -17.44 14.52
C LEU A 143 16.64 -18.02 13.14
N TYR A 144 16.88 -17.26 12.05
CA TYR A 144 16.50 -17.58 10.68
C TYR A 144 17.66 -17.44 9.69
#